data_42daa3920a2b40c11dc72a84aa53d0b1
#
_entry.id   42daa3920a2b40c11dc72a84aa53d0b1
#
_cell.length_a   1.000
_cell.length_b   1.000
_cell.length_c   1.000
_cell.angle_alpha   90.00
_cell.angle_beta   90.00
_cell.angle_gamma   90.00
#
_symmetry.space_group_name_H-M   'P 1'
#
loop_
_entity.id
_entity.type
_entity.pdbx_description
1 polymer ?
#
loop_
_entity_poly.entity_id
_entity_poly.type
_entity_poly.pdbx_seq_one_letter_code
_entity_poly.pdbx_strand_id
1 'polypeptide(L)' 'DQNTSDMMMNNGFKSLQFSGNIAVIKTRPGYASSIAYDIDNRDFKDIIGTIAGDDTIMLVLREDVDQRIIRNFLSFIIPE' A
#
# COMPACT_ATOMS: atom_id res chain seq x y z
N ASP A 1 -19.35 -2.72 17.88
CA ASP A 1 -19.99 -1.77 17.00
C ASP A 1 -19.32 -1.73 15.64
N GLN A 2 -20.11 -1.92 14.62
CA GLN A 2 -19.60 -1.99 13.27
C GLN A 2 -18.89 -0.71 12.85
N ASN A 3 -19.41 0.42 13.22
CA ASN A 3 -18.80 1.70 12.84
C ASN A 3 -17.42 1.84 13.46
N THR A 4 -17.27 1.40 14.69
CA THR A 4 -15.99 1.47 15.35
C THR A 4 -14.98 0.56 14.67
N SER A 5 -15.41 -0.65 14.31
CA SER A 5 -14.54 -1.56 13.58
C SER A 5 -14.11 -0.98 12.25
N ASP A 6 -15.07 -0.39 11.52
CA ASP A 6 -14.75 0.20 10.23
C ASP A 6 -13.73 1.33 10.38
N MET A 7 -13.90 2.15 11.40
CA MET A 7 -12.97 3.25 11.63
C MET A 7 -11.58 2.75 11.97
N MET A 8 -11.49 1.72 12.79
CA MET A 8 -10.19 1.20 13.22
C MET A 8 -9.45 0.50 12.09
N MET A 9 -10.20 -0.17 11.22
CA MET A 9 -9.60 -0.93 10.13
C MET A 9 -9.58 -0.17 8.82
N ASN A 10 -10.26 0.97 8.80
CA ASN A 10 -10.50 1.67 7.56
C ASN A 10 -9.45 2.75 7.34
N ASN A 11 -8.32 2.33 6.83
CA ASN A 11 -7.30 3.26 6.40
C ASN A 11 -7.41 3.56 4.90
N GLY A 12 -8.48 3.10 4.27
CA GLY A 12 -8.72 3.32 2.86
C GLY A 12 -8.21 2.22 1.96
N PHE A 13 -7.51 1.25 2.50
CA PHE A 13 -6.96 0.16 1.68
C PHE A 13 -8.06 -0.70 1.10
N LYS A 14 -7.94 -1.06 -0.18
CA LYS A 14 -8.90 -1.95 -0.83
C LYS A 14 -8.24 -3.22 -1.35
N SER A 15 -7.13 -3.10 -2.06
CA SER A 15 -6.51 -4.30 -2.62
C SER A 15 -5.05 -4.04 -2.95
N LEU A 16 -4.32 -5.13 -3.08
CA LEU A 16 -2.92 -5.11 -3.46
C LEU A 16 -2.72 -6.17 -4.53
N GLN A 17 -2.16 -5.77 -5.66
CA GLN A 17 -1.85 -6.68 -6.76
C GLN A 17 -0.44 -6.47 -7.23
N PHE A 18 0.18 -7.55 -7.67
CA PHE A 18 1.55 -7.51 -8.20
C PHE A 18 1.55 -7.83 -9.68
N SER A 19 2.46 -7.19 -10.40
CA SER A 19 2.71 -7.47 -11.80
C SER A 19 4.18 -7.20 -12.07
N GLY A 20 4.97 -8.26 -12.21
CA GLY A 20 6.41 -8.09 -12.36
C GLY A 20 7.00 -7.38 -11.15
N ASN A 21 7.69 -6.28 -11.39
CA ASN A 21 8.26 -5.49 -10.30
C ASN A 21 7.38 -4.29 -9.94
N ILE A 22 6.10 -4.37 -10.27
CA ILE A 22 5.14 -3.32 -9.94
C ILE A 22 4.14 -3.88 -8.94
N ALA A 23 3.83 -3.10 -7.91
CA ALA A 23 2.74 -3.42 -7.01
C ALA A 23 1.72 -2.28 -7.09
N VAL A 24 0.46 -2.64 -7.20
CA VAL A 24 -0.61 -1.65 -7.31
C VAL A 24 -1.52 -1.79 -6.10
N ILE A 25 -1.65 -0.71 -5.38
CA ILE A 25 -2.55 -0.65 -4.23
C ILE A 25 -3.76 0.19 -4.63
N LYS A 26 -4.94 -0.39 -4.48
CA LYS A 26 -6.16 0.38 -4.68
C LYS A 26 -6.68 0.82 -3.32
N THR A 27 -7.15 2.05 -3.28
CA THR A 27 -7.66 2.64 -2.04
C THR A 27 -9.02 3.25 -2.29
N ARG A 28 -9.63 3.71 -1.23
CA ARG A 28 -10.81 4.55 -1.36
C ARG A 28 -10.38 5.90 -1.92
N PRO A 29 -11.30 6.60 -2.62
CA PRO A 29 -10.95 7.92 -3.17
C PRO A 29 -10.43 8.85 -2.09
N GLY A 30 -9.34 9.52 -2.41
CA GLY A 30 -8.75 10.49 -1.51
C GLY A 30 -7.76 9.94 -0.52
N TYR A 31 -7.57 8.61 -0.47
CA TYR A 31 -6.70 8.00 0.54
C TYR A 31 -5.32 7.65 0.01
N ALA A 32 -5.14 7.63 -1.31
CA ALA A 32 -3.90 7.11 -1.86
C ALA A 32 -2.68 7.92 -1.46
N SER A 33 -2.78 9.24 -1.50
CA SER A 33 -1.64 10.11 -1.18
C SER A 33 -1.18 9.92 0.26
N SER A 34 -2.12 9.78 1.17
CA SER A 34 -1.82 9.61 2.59
C SER A 34 -1.08 8.30 2.82
N ILE A 35 -1.55 7.23 2.20
CA ILE A 35 -0.92 5.93 2.35
C ILE A 35 0.46 5.94 1.70
N ALA A 36 0.58 6.55 0.53
CA ALA A 36 1.87 6.64 -0.15
C ALA A 36 2.88 7.41 0.68
N TYR A 37 2.44 8.47 1.34
CA TYR A 37 3.31 9.24 2.21
C TYR A 37 3.84 8.38 3.36
N ASP A 38 2.98 7.57 3.95
CA ASP A 38 3.40 6.68 5.01
C ASP A 38 4.41 5.65 4.51
N ILE A 39 4.19 5.12 3.31
CA ILE A 39 5.12 4.17 2.72
C ILE A 39 6.48 4.82 2.51
N ASP A 40 6.49 6.03 1.94
CA ASP A 40 7.73 6.73 1.68
C ASP A 40 8.51 7.04 2.95
N ASN A 41 7.80 7.35 4.01
CA ASN A 41 8.45 7.70 5.27
C ASN A 41 9.15 6.51 5.92
N ARG A 42 8.78 5.30 5.55
CA ARG A 42 9.40 4.11 6.12
C ARG A 42 10.68 3.72 5.41
N ASP A 43 10.93 4.32 4.25
CA ASP A 43 12.21 4.19 3.54
C ASP A 43 12.65 2.75 3.37
N PHE A 44 11.77 1.92 2.80
CA PHE A 44 12.04 0.50 2.62
C PHE A 44 12.83 0.29 1.33
N LYS A 45 13.97 -0.36 1.44
CA LYS A 45 14.92 -0.46 0.33
C LYS A 45 14.37 -1.18 -0.89
N ASP A 46 13.48 -2.13 -0.69
CA ASP A 46 12.97 -2.92 -1.80
C ASP A 46 11.89 -2.19 -2.59
N ILE A 47 11.46 -1.04 -2.13
CA ILE A 47 10.56 -0.17 -2.88
C ILE A 47 11.38 1.01 -3.39
N ILE A 48 11.54 1.08 -4.70
CA ILE A 48 12.35 2.11 -5.33
C ILE A 48 11.64 3.46 -5.29
N GLY A 49 10.33 3.45 -5.49
CA GLY A 49 9.57 4.68 -5.49
C GLY A 49 8.10 4.41 -5.49
N THR A 50 7.32 5.46 -5.22
CA THR A 50 5.87 5.40 -5.21
C THR A 50 5.29 6.54 -6.00
N ILE A 51 4.17 6.28 -6.65
CA ILE A 51 3.37 7.29 -7.33
C ILE A 51 1.94 7.09 -6.89
N ALA A 52 1.30 8.15 -6.44
CA ALA A 52 -0.07 8.05 -5.96
C ALA A 52 -0.99 8.96 -6.75
N GLY A 53 -2.14 8.41 -7.12
CA GLY A 53 -3.23 9.19 -7.66
C GLY A 53 -4.25 9.45 -6.56
N ASP A 54 -5.52 9.43 -6.94
CA ASP A 54 -6.58 9.66 -5.98
C ASP A 54 -6.92 8.39 -5.20
N ASP A 55 -7.00 7.27 -5.92
CA ASP A 55 -7.43 5.99 -5.34
C ASP A 55 -6.48 4.84 -5.71
N THR A 56 -5.32 5.16 -6.22
CA THR A 56 -4.38 4.15 -6.69
C THR A 56 -2.97 4.56 -6.36
N ILE A 57 -2.18 3.62 -5.85
CA ILE A 57 -0.76 3.83 -5.59
C ILE A 57 -0.01 2.81 -6.42
N MET A 58 1.00 3.27 -7.16
CA MET A 58 1.88 2.38 -7.90
C MET A 58 3.23 2.37 -7.20
N LEU A 59 3.68 1.18 -6.82
CA LEU A 59 4.98 0.98 -6.22
C LEU A 59 5.90 0.35 -7.24
N VAL A 60 7.07 0.94 -7.41
CA VAL A 60 8.10 0.32 -8.24
C VAL A 60 9.05 -0.43 -7.31
N LEU A 61 9.13 -1.74 -7.51
CA LEU A 61 9.89 -2.61 -6.63
C LEU A 61 11.22 -2.96 -7.28
N ARG A 62 12.18 -3.31 -6.45
CA ARG A 62 13.43 -3.88 -6.97
C ARG A 62 13.11 -5.15 -7.72
N GLU A 63 13.89 -5.42 -8.77
CA GLU A 63 13.71 -6.65 -9.52
C GLU A 63 13.97 -7.85 -8.62
N ASP A 64 13.19 -8.90 -8.85
CA ASP A 64 13.36 -10.18 -8.17
C ASP A 64 13.07 -10.13 -6.67
N VAL A 65 12.43 -9.08 -6.19
CA VAL A 65 12.05 -9.05 -4.80
C VAL A 65 10.90 -10.04 -4.57
N ASP A 66 10.95 -10.74 -3.44
CA ASP A 66 9.90 -11.67 -3.08
C ASP A 66 8.65 -10.88 -2.69
N GLN A 67 7.53 -11.21 -3.33
CA GLN A 67 6.28 -10.51 -3.06
C GLN A 67 5.87 -10.60 -1.59
N ARG A 68 6.23 -11.68 -0.92
CA ARG A 68 5.91 -11.85 0.49
C ARG A 68 6.61 -10.80 1.35
N ILE A 69 7.81 -10.41 0.97
CA ILE A 69 8.53 -9.36 1.68
C ILE A 69 7.78 -8.06 1.58
N ILE A 70 7.29 -7.74 0.39
CA ILE A 70 6.55 -6.50 0.17
C ILE A 70 5.22 -6.54 0.93
N ARG A 71 4.50 -7.66 0.84
CA ARG A 71 3.23 -7.79 1.54
C ARG A 71 3.43 -7.65 3.05
N ASN A 72 4.49 -8.23 3.55
CA ASN A 72 4.82 -8.14 4.96
C ASN A 72 5.13 -6.71 5.38
N PHE A 73 5.91 -6.01 4.55
CA PHE A 73 6.20 -4.60 4.82
C PHE A 73 4.91 -3.78 4.86
N LEU A 74 3.97 -4.09 3.96
CA LEU A 74 2.73 -3.32 3.85
C LEU A 74 1.68 -3.73 4.87
N SER A 75 2.03 -4.62 5.79
CA SER A 75 1.06 -5.10 6.77
C SER A 75 0.48 -3.98 7.62
N PHE A 76 1.16 -2.84 7.72
CA PHE A 76 0.64 -1.74 8.51
C PHE A 76 -0.57 -1.07 7.84
N ILE A 77 -0.82 -1.34 6.57
CA ILE A 77 -1.99 -0.78 5.88
C ILE A 77 -2.98 -1.85 5.44
N ILE A 78 -2.58 -3.12 5.43
CA ILE A 78 -3.46 -4.20 4.99
C ILE A 78 -4.23 -4.72 6.20
N PRO A 79 -5.55 -4.55 6.23
CA PRO A 79 -6.32 -5.05 7.37
C PRO A 79 -6.31 -6.57 7.42
N GLU A 80 -6.36 -7.10 8.61
CA GLU A 80 -6.40 -8.54 8.82
C GLU A 80 -7.77 -9.12 8.52
#